data_67a60613ee68bb556255aa9a6a79241f
#
_entry.id   67a60613ee68bb556255aa9a6a79241f
#
_cell.length_a   1.000
_cell.length_b   1.000
_cell.length_c   1.000
_cell.angle_alpha   90.00
_cell.angle_beta   90.00
_cell.angle_gamma   90.00
#
_symmetry.space_group_name_H-M   'P 1'
#
loop_
_entity.id
_entity.type
_entity.pdbx_description
1 polymer ?
#
loop_
_entity_poly.entity_id
_entity_poly.type
_entity_poly.pdbx_seq_one_letter_code
_entity_poly.pdbx_strand_id
1 'polypeptide(L)'
;RGTRLPLDDVPQEVTPLVTAVNSALGRLDDGYERHKRFLLDAAHELRTPIAILQTRLESLPASPVNGRLLEDVARLGILAEQLLDLQRLSQNGMQFAAVDLVAVGRRVAADLAPLAIAAGYAMSFEPEIARVAVRGDQAALERAMINLVQNAIQHGGRKGTITIRVKPDAAVVVEDEGAGVPPDQRSAIFEPFRRLRARDRGVGLGLNLVQEIVQLHRGQVVVTEASGGGACFTMKFAAASIMP
;
A
#
# COMPACT_ATOMS: atom_id res chain seq x y z
N ARG A 1 -10.98 12.63 -6.96
CA ARG A 1 -12.43 12.93 -6.97
C ARG A 1 -12.72 13.71 -8.22
N GLY A 2 -13.74 13.25 -8.96
CA GLY A 2 -13.92 13.49 -10.35
C GLY A 2 -13.75 14.94 -10.80
N THR A 3 -12.86 15.12 -11.74
CA THR A 3 -12.74 16.36 -12.49
C THR A 3 -14.09 16.61 -13.14
N ARG A 4 -14.71 17.76 -12.85
CA ARG A 4 -15.91 18.23 -13.54
C ARG A 4 -15.50 19.34 -14.50
N LEU A 5 -16.11 19.36 -15.66
CA LEU A 5 -15.95 20.46 -16.59
C LEU A 5 -16.66 21.69 -16.01
N PRO A 6 -15.99 22.86 -15.92
CA PRO A 6 -16.65 24.08 -15.45
C PRO A 6 -17.80 24.45 -16.38
N LEU A 7 -18.86 25.03 -15.82
CA LEU A 7 -19.99 25.54 -16.56
C LEU A 7 -19.90 27.07 -16.76
N ASP A 8 -18.97 27.72 -16.07
CA ASP A 8 -18.74 29.15 -16.20
C ASP A 8 -18.07 29.44 -17.55
N ASP A 9 -18.54 30.42 -18.27
CA ASP A 9 -18.07 30.85 -19.60
C ASP A 9 -18.33 29.87 -20.76
N VAL A 10 -19.28 28.94 -20.63
CA VAL A 10 -19.63 27.99 -21.69
C VAL A 10 -20.77 28.57 -22.55
N PRO A 11 -20.63 28.64 -23.91
CA PRO A 11 -21.70 29.02 -24.79
C PRO A 11 -22.97 28.20 -24.59
N GLN A 12 -24.16 28.79 -24.72
CA GLN A 12 -25.43 28.10 -24.46
C GLN A 12 -25.63 26.83 -25.29
N GLU A 13 -25.06 26.82 -26.50
CA GLU A 13 -25.13 25.68 -27.43
C GLU A 13 -24.32 24.46 -26.92
N VAL A 14 -23.26 24.70 -26.13
CA VAL A 14 -22.37 23.66 -25.61
C VAL A 14 -22.73 23.20 -24.20
N THR A 15 -23.51 24.01 -23.48
CA THR A 15 -23.97 23.70 -22.11
C THR A 15 -24.62 22.31 -21.97
N PRO A 16 -25.51 21.86 -22.89
CA PRO A 16 -26.09 20.52 -22.79
C PRO A 16 -25.07 19.40 -22.90
N LEU A 17 -24.02 19.56 -23.72
CA LEU A 17 -22.97 18.61 -23.89
C LEU A 17 -22.12 18.50 -22.61
N VAL A 18 -21.71 19.64 -22.04
CA VAL A 18 -20.95 19.69 -20.78
C VAL A 18 -21.75 19.05 -19.64
N THR A 19 -23.05 19.31 -19.56
CA THR A 19 -23.94 18.72 -18.56
C THR A 19 -24.04 17.20 -18.74
N ALA A 20 -24.16 16.71 -19.97
CA ALA A 20 -24.24 15.28 -20.28
C ALA A 20 -22.92 14.58 -19.90
N VAL A 21 -21.76 15.17 -20.21
CA VAL A 21 -20.44 14.65 -19.84
C VAL A 21 -20.29 14.63 -18.32
N ASN A 22 -20.60 15.71 -17.62
CA ASN A 22 -20.55 15.76 -16.16
C ASN A 22 -21.47 14.73 -15.50
N SER A 23 -22.66 14.49 -16.08
CA SER A 23 -23.60 13.47 -15.63
C SER A 23 -23.06 12.05 -15.85
N ALA A 24 -22.39 11.79 -16.98
CA ALA A 24 -21.74 10.51 -17.26
C ALA A 24 -20.57 10.27 -16.30
N LEU A 25 -19.72 11.27 -16.06
CA LEU A 25 -18.65 11.21 -15.06
C LEU A 25 -19.21 10.95 -13.65
N GLY A 26 -20.34 11.60 -13.28
CA GLY A 26 -21.03 11.35 -12.01
C GLY A 26 -21.45 9.89 -11.86
N ARG A 27 -22.06 9.31 -12.89
CA ARG A 27 -22.47 7.89 -12.87
C ARG A 27 -21.29 6.93 -12.77
N LEU A 28 -20.16 7.25 -13.39
CA LEU A 28 -18.94 6.46 -13.28
C LEU A 28 -18.38 6.54 -11.84
N ASP A 29 -18.29 7.74 -11.26
CA ASP A 29 -17.86 7.91 -9.88
C ASP A 29 -18.76 7.14 -8.90
N ASP A 30 -20.10 7.27 -9.05
CA ASP A 30 -21.07 6.56 -8.21
C ASP A 30 -21.00 5.03 -8.39
N GLY A 31 -20.74 4.57 -9.62
CA GLY A 31 -20.50 3.15 -9.91
C GLY A 31 -19.24 2.61 -9.23
N TYR A 32 -18.16 3.36 -9.34
CA TYR A 32 -16.89 3.03 -8.70
C TYR A 32 -17.01 2.97 -7.17
N GLU A 33 -17.64 3.99 -6.56
CA GLU A 33 -17.84 4.03 -5.11
C GLU A 33 -18.78 2.92 -4.59
N ARG A 34 -19.78 2.53 -5.37
CA ARG A 34 -20.64 1.37 -5.06
C ARG A 34 -19.88 0.06 -5.14
N HIS A 35 -19.07 -0.11 -6.19
CA HIS A 35 -18.24 -1.32 -6.36
C HIS A 35 -17.21 -1.44 -5.24
N LYS A 36 -16.56 -0.32 -4.90
CA LYS A 36 -15.62 -0.24 -3.79
C LYS A 36 -16.30 -0.64 -2.46
N ARG A 37 -17.46 -0.06 -2.13
CA ARG A 37 -18.22 -0.43 -0.91
C ARG A 37 -18.57 -1.91 -0.89
N PHE A 38 -19.07 -2.47 -1.98
CA PHE A 38 -19.40 -3.90 -2.07
C PHE A 38 -18.20 -4.80 -1.74
N LEU A 39 -17.02 -4.51 -2.29
CA LEU A 39 -15.80 -5.29 -2.00
C LEU A 39 -15.43 -5.22 -0.53
N LEU A 40 -15.69 -4.13 0.13
CA LEU A 40 -15.36 -3.86 1.52
C LEU A 40 -16.32 -4.56 2.49
N ASP A 41 -17.61 -4.50 2.20
CA ASP A 41 -18.62 -5.23 2.98
C ASP A 41 -18.33 -6.75 2.88
N ALA A 42 -17.99 -7.23 1.68
CA ALA A 42 -17.56 -8.60 1.47
C ALA A 42 -16.30 -8.97 2.29
N ALA A 43 -15.32 -8.07 2.38
CA ALA A 43 -14.11 -8.31 3.17
C ALA A 43 -14.39 -8.40 4.67
N HIS A 44 -15.29 -7.56 5.21
CA HIS A 44 -15.75 -7.66 6.59
C HIS A 44 -16.44 -8.99 6.87
N GLU A 45 -17.37 -9.38 6.00
CA GLU A 45 -18.09 -10.65 6.13
C GLU A 45 -17.18 -11.88 5.98
N LEU A 46 -16.07 -11.76 5.22
CA LEU A 46 -15.09 -12.85 5.05
C LEU A 46 -14.14 -12.98 6.23
N ARG A 47 -13.87 -11.93 7.01
CA ARG A 47 -12.91 -11.98 8.13
C ARG A 47 -13.31 -13.01 9.19
N THR A 48 -14.58 -13.06 9.56
CA THR A 48 -15.10 -13.98 10.58
C THR A 48 -14.97 -15.45 10.18
N PRO A 49 -15.46 -15.89 8.99
CA PRO A 49 -15.30 -17.30 8.58
C PRO A 49 -13.82 -17.69 8.37
N ILE A 50 -12.96 -16.78 7.91
CA ILE A 50 -11.52 -17.03 7.80
C ILE A 50 -10.90 -17.31 9.17
N ALA A 51 -11.19 -16.49 10.20
CA ALA A 51 -10.71 -16.70 11.56
C ALA A 51 -11.19 -18.03 12.15
N ILE A 52 -12.45 -18.40 11.90
CA ILE A 52 -13.01 -19.68 12.34
C ILE A 52 -12.30 -20.85 11.64
N LEU A 53 -12.05 -20.77 10.32
CA LEU A 53 -11.34 -21.79 9.56
C LEU A 53 -9.89 -21.93 10.07
N GLN A 54 -9.21 -20.83 10.34
CA GLN A 54 -7.85 -20.84 10.91
C GLN A 54 -7.83 -21.59 12.25
N THR A 55 -8.70 -21.22 13.18
CA THR A 55 -8.79 -21.87 14.50
C THR A 55 -9.08 -23.37 14.38
N ARG A 56 -9.97 -23.77 13.47
CA ARG A 56 -10.28 -25.20 13.24
C ARG A 56 -9.08 -25.95 12.66
N LEU A 57 -8.35 -25.38 11.72
CA LEU A 57 -7.16 -26.00 11.14
C LEU A 57 -6.02 -26.11 12.16
N GLU A 58 -5.84 -25.11 13.04
CA GLU A 58 -4.87 -25.12 14.13
C GLU A 58 -5.16 -26.23 15.17
N SER A 59 -6.43 -26.61 15.32
CA SER A 59 -6.83 -27.71 16.21
C SER A 59 -6.64 -29.12 15.62
N LEU A 60 -6.32 -29.24 14.34
CA LEU A 60 -6.08 -30.52 13.68
C LEU A 60 -4.63 -30.99 13.90
N PRO A 61 -4.37 -32.32 13.87
CA PRO A 61 -3.01 -32.85 13.93
C PRO A 61 -2.13 -32.27 12.82
N ALA A 62 -0.84 -32.03 13.15
CA ALA A 62 0.11 -31.54 12.19
C ALA A 62 0.28 -32.52 11.02
N SER A 63 0.08 -32.02 9.79
CA SER A 63 0.29 -32.78 8.55
C SER A 63 0.72 -31.82 7.43
N PRO A 64 1.42 -32.34 6.38
CA PRO A 64 1.79 -31.48 5.25
C PRO A 64 0.58 -30.84 4.53
N VAL A 65 -0.59 -31.49 4.56
CA VAL A 65 -1.84 -30.97 4.01
C VAL A 65 -2.38 -29.85 4.88
N ASN A 66 -2.42 -30.06 6.21
CA ASN A 66 -2.88 -29.07 7.15
C ASN A 66 -2.01 -27.80 7.12
N GLY A 67 -0.69 -27.96 7.02
CA GLY A 67 0.23 -26.82 6.86
C GLY A 67 -0.07 -25.98 5.62
N ARG A 68 -0.36 -26.60 4.47
CA ARG A 68 -0.74 -25.88 3.24
C ARG A 68 -2.08 -25.16 3.38
N LEU A 69 -3.06 -25.80 4.00
CA LEU A 69 -4.37 -25.19 4.23
C LEU A 69 -4.27 -23.99 5.18
N LEU A 70 -3.45 -24.06 6.22
CA LEU A 70 -3.17 -22.92 7.11
C LEU A 70 -2.52 -21.76 6.37
N GLU A 71 -1.55 -22.03 5.48
CA GLU A 71 -0.95 -21.01 4.61
C GLU A 71 -2.00 -20.36 3.70
N ASP A 72 -2.90 -21.13 3.10
CA ASP A 72 -3.96 -20.60 2.22
C ASP A 72 -4.97 -19.76 3.01
N VAL A 73 -5.38 -20.20 4.20
CA VAL A 73 -6.30 -19.44 5.06
C VAL A 73 -5.65 -18.15 5.57
N ALA A 74 -4.38 -18.20 5.98
CA ALA A 74 -3.64 -17.00 6.36
C ALA A 74 -3.56 -15.99 5.21
N ARG A 75 -3.37 -16.46 3.97
CA ARG A 75 -3.40 -15.63 2.76
C ARG A 75 -4.77 -14.97 2.55
N LEU A 76 -5.87 -15.69 2.73
CA LEU A 76 -7.23 -15.13 2.65
C LEU A 76 -7.45 -14.05 3.72
N GLY A 77 -6.91 -14.25 4.93
CA GLY A 77 -6.93 -13.25 6.01
C GLY A 77 -6.23 -11.94 5.62
N ILE A 78 -5.01 -12.04 5.07
CA ILE A 78 -4.25 -10.87 4.58
C ILE A 78 -5.04 -10.13 3.49
N LEU A 79 -5.72 -10.85 2.59
CA LEU A 79 -6.58 -10.30 1.56
C LEU A 79 -7.72 -9.45 2.12
N ALA A 80 -8.46 -10.04 3.05
CA ALA A 80 -9.57 -9.37 3.70
C ALA A 80 -9.08 -8.09 4.41
N GLU A 81 -7.93 -8.16 5.10
CA GLU A 81 -7.34 -6.99 5.75
C GLU A 81 -6.93 -5.90 4.76
N GLN A 82 -6.29 -6.23 3.64
CA GLN A 82 -5.91 -5.25 2.62
C GLN A 82 -7.14 -4.53 2.02
N LEU A 83 -8.25 -5.25 1.81
CA LEU A 83 -9.52 -4.65 1.38
C LEU A 83 -10.09 -3.70 2.45
N LEU A 84 -10.04 -4.09 3.72
CA LEU A 84 -10.48 -3.25 4.84
C LEU A 84 -9.64 -1.98 5.01
N ASP A 85 -8.34 -2.07 4.78
CA ASP A 85 -7.44 -0.91 4.83
C ASP A 85 -7.80 0.14 3.76
N LEU A 86 -8.10 -0.30 2.53
CA LEU A 86 -8.61 0.58 1.48
C LEU A 86 -9.90 1.30 1.90
N GLN A 87 -10.76 0.64 2.68
CA GLN A 87 -11.99 1.24 3.22
C GLN A 87 -11.69 2.34 4.25
N ARG A 88 -10.85 2.04 5.24
CA ARG A 88 -10.50 2.99 6.31
C ARG A 88 -9.98 4.31 5.75
N LEU A 89 -9.21 4.24 4.65
CA LEU A 89 -8.75 5.42 3.92
C LEU A 89 -9.90 6.26 3.32
N SER A 90 -11.05 5.63 3.01
CA SER A 90 -12.18 6.28 2.34
C SER A 90 -13.25 6.82 3.29
N GLN A 91 -13.51 6.16 4.41
CA GLN A 91 -14.68 6.42 5.28
C GLN A 91 -14.37 7.17 6.56
N ASN A 92 -13.25 6.90 7.20
CA ASN A 92 -12.90 7.62 8.43
C ASN A 92 -12.04 8.80 8.04
N GLY A 93 -12.53 10.02 8.30
CA GLY A 93 -11.76 11.24 8.09
C GLY A 93 -10.35 11.07 8.66
N MET A 94 -9.36 11.01 7.78
CA MET A 94 -7.96 10.87 8.18
C MET A 94 -7.61 11.96 9.21
N GLN A 95 -7.00 11.57 10.31
CA GLN A 95 -6.53 12.50 11.31
C GLN A 95 -5.14 13.04 10.91
N PHE A 96 -5.16 14.07 10.07
CA PHE A 96 -3.92 14.73 9.64
C PHE A 96 -3.29 15.51 10.79
N ALA A 97 -2.16 15.01 11.26
CA ALA A 97 -1.31 15.64 12.26
C ALA A 97 0.14 15.77 11.73
N ALA A 98 1.02 16.38 12.51
CA ALA A 98 2.46 16.33 12.23
C ALA A 98 2.98 14.93 12.58
N VAL A 99 3.45 14.18 11.59
CA VAL A 99 3.97 12.81 11.73
C VAL A 99 5.45 12.81 11.46
N ASP A 100 6.25 12.29 12.40
CA ASP A 100 7.68 12.09 12.23
C ASP A 100 7.96 10.79 11.47
N LEU A 101 8.41 10.90 10.21
CA LEU A 101 8.68 9.74 9.35
C LEU A 101 9.83 8.88 9.87
N VAL A 102 10.81 9.48 10.59
CA VAL A 102 11.92 8.74 11.19
C VAL A 102 11.41 7.84 12.31
N ALA A 103 10.52 8.36 13.17
CA ALA A 103 9.92 7.58 14.24
C ALA A 103 9.05 6.43 13.69
N VAL A 104 8.25 6.69 12.65
CA VAL A 104 7.43 5.65 11.99
C VAL A 104 8.30 4.60 11.33
N GLY A 105 9.31 4.99 10.52
CA GLY A 105 10.21 4.06 9.85
C GLY A 105 10.99 3.16 10.83
N ARG A 106 11.44 3.73 11.96
CA ARG A 106 12.12 2.98 13.02
C ARG A 106 11.22 1.91 13.64
N ARG A 107 9.95 2.25 13.91
CA ARG A 107 8.96 1.31 14.45
C ARG A 107 8.71 0.18 13.46
N VAL A 108 8.43 0.49 12.20
CA VAL A 108 8.18 -0.50 11.15
C VAL A 108 9.39 -1.42 10.97
N ALA A 109 10.62 -0.88 10.99
CA ALA A 109 11.83 -1.68 10.92
C ALA A 109 11.94 -2.65 12.10
N ALA A 110 11.70 -2.18 13.33
CA ALA A 110 11.74 -3.02 14.52
C ALA A 110 10.68 -4.12 14.52
N ASP A 111 9.43 -3.78 14.15
CA ASP A 111 8.30 -4.71 14.16
C ASP A 111 8.42 -5.82 13.08
N LEU A 112 9.03 -5.48 11.91
CA LEU A 112 9.17 -6.43 10.80
C LEU A 112 10.53 -7.13 10.75
N ALA A 113 11.51 -6.71 11.54
CA ALA A 113 12.83 -7.36 11.59
C ALA A 113 12.75 -8.86 11.91
N PRO A 114 11.96 -9.34 12.90
CA PRO A 114 11.85 -10.78 13.16
C PRO A 114 11.32 -11.56 11.94
N LEU A 115 10.35 -11.00 11.22
CA LEU A 115 9.78 -11.62 10.02
C LEU A 115 10.79 -11.64 8.87
N ALA A 116 11.51 -10.54 8.64
CA ALA A 116 12.55 -10.44 7.62
C ALA A 116 13.69 -11.43 7.89
N ILE A 117 14.17 -11.52 9.14
CA ILE A 117 15.22 -12.46 9.55
C ILE A 117 14.76 -13.91 9.37
N ALA A 118 13.54 -14.25 9.77
CA ALA A 118 12.97 -15.59 9.58
C ALA A 118 12.84 -15.96 8.08
N ALA A 119 12.69 -14.96 7.21
CA ALA A 119 12.65 -15.12 5.75
C ALA A 119 14.06 -15.16 5.10
N GLY A 120 15.14 -14.96 5.87
CA GLY A 120 16.51 -15.04 5.40
C GLY A 120 17.16 -13.69 5.02
N TYR A 121 16.58 -12.57 5.44
CA TYR A 121 17.11 -11.23 5.18
C TYR A 121 17.78 -10.61 6.39
N ALA A 122 18.74 -9.72 6.17
CA ALA A 122 19.08 -8.68 7.13
C ALA A 122 18.11 -7.49 7.00
N MET A 123 17.89 -6.77 8.10
CA MET A 123 17.07 -5.55 8.11
C MET A 123 17.94 -4.37 8.51
N SER A 124 17.96 -3.31 7.71
CA SER A 124 18.67 -2.08 8.00
C SER A 124 17.71 -0.89 8.07
N PHE A 125 17.94 0.01 9.04
CA PHE A 125 17.25 1.28 9.14
C PHE A 125 18.29 2.41 9.14
N GLU A 126 18.28 3.23 8.10
CA GLU A 126 19.28 4.26 7.80
C GLU A 126 18.63 5.64 7.65
N PRO A 127 18.30 6.32 8.75
CA PRO A 127 17.81 7.69 8.68
C PRO A 127 18.97 8.64 8.35
N GLU A 128 18.85 9.44 7.29
CA GLU A 128 19.82 10.47 6.92
C GLU A 128 19.63 11.76 7.73
N ILE A 129 18.57 11.82 8.54
CA ILE A 129 18.25 12.96 9.42
C ILE A 129 17.65 12.43 10.73
N ALA A 130 17.83 13.19 11.82
CA ALA A 130 17.31 12.79 13.13
C ALA A 130 15.77 12.82 13.20
N ARG A 131 15.14 13.75 12.48
CA ARG A 131 13.68 13.94 12.44
C ARG A 131 13.26 14.64 11.16
N VAL A 132 12.16 14.17 10.55
CA VAL A 132 11.48 14.88 9.46
C VAL A 132 9.98 14.69 9.61
N ALA A 133 9.25 15.80 9.70
CA ALA A 133 7.80 15.76 9.86
C ALA A 133 7.06 16.06 8.57
N VAL A 134 5.96 15.34 8.35
CA VAL A 134 4.98 15.59 7.28
C VAL A 134 3.60 15.77 7.90
N ARG A 135 2.70 16.46 7.20
CA ARG A 135 1.30 16.50 7.60
C ARG A 135 0.59 15.26 7.07
N GLY A 136 0.19 14.36 7.95
CA GLY A 136 -0.40 13.09 7.55
C GLY A 136 -1.12 12.35 8.66
N ASP A 137 -1.71 11.23 8.29
CA ASP A 137 -2.25 10.23 9.20
C ASP A 137 -1.17 9.19 9.48
N GLN A 138 -0.78 9.07 10.76
CA GLN A 138 0.32 8.21 11.18
C GLN A 138 0.05 6.73 10.86
N ALA A 139 -1.18 6.25 11.11
CA ALA A 139 -1.51 4.85 10.89
C ALA A 139 -1.49 4.49 9.39
N ALA A 140 -1.96 5.41 8.54
CA ALA A 140 -1.91 5.22 7.09
C ALA A 140 -0.46 5.21 6.57
N LEU A 141 0.40 6.15 7.01
CA LEU A 141 1.80 6.20 6.60
C LEU A 141 2.59 4.97 7.08
N GLU A 142 2.34 4.52 8.32
CA GLU A 142 2.89 3.27 8.85
C GLU A 142 2.47 2.07 8.01
N ARG A 143 1.19 1.99 7.63
CA ARG A 143 0.65 0.93 6.78
C ARG A 143 1.30 0.91 5.39
N ALA A 144 1.55 2.07 4.79
CA ALA A 144 2.27 2.16 3.52
C ALA A 144 3.69 1.60 3.63
N MET A 145 4.43 1.97 4.67
CA MET A 145 5.78 1.43 4.91
C MET A 145 5.77 -0.07 5.15
N ILE A 146 4.83 -0.60 5.95
CA ILE A 146 4.65 -2.03 6.19
C ILE A 146 4.44 -2.78 4.87
N ASN A 147 3.57 -2.28 3.99
CA ASN A 147 3.32 -2.92 2.70
C ASN A 147 4.57 -2.96 1.80
N LEU A 148 5.39 -1.90 1.79
CA LEU A 148 6.64 -1.90 1.03
C LEU A 148 7.64 -2.91 1.58
N VAL A 149 7.82 -2.98 2.90
CA VAL A 149 8.73 -3.94 3.54
C VAL A 149 8.23 -5.38 3.34
N GLN A 150 6.94 -5.63 3.47
CA GLN A 150 6.35 -6.95 3.18
C GLN A 150 6.54 -7.34 1.71
N ASN A 151 6.43 -6.38 0.78
CA ASN A 151 6.73 -6.61 -0.63
C ASN A 151 8.21 -7.00 -0.83
N ALA A 152 9.15 -6.31 -0.17
CA ALA A 152 10.57 -6.67 -0.19
C ALA A 152 10.83 -8.08 0.37
N ILE A 153 10.19 -8.46 1.49
CA ILE A 153 10.29 -9.82 2.06
C ILE A 153 9.77 -10.89 1.09
N GLN A 154 8.70 -10.59 0.34
CA GLN A 154 8.09 -11.55 -0.58
C GLN A 154 8.87 -11.71 -1.88
N HIS A 155 9.47 -10.64 -2.39
CA HIS A 155 10.04 -10.57 -3.74
C HIS A 155 11.56 -10.38 -3.80
N GLY A 156 12.22 -10.05 -2.69
CA GLY A 156 13.66 -9.75 -2.59
C GLY A 156 14.60 -10.97 -2.71
N GLY A 157 14.11 -12.17 -3.09
CA GLY A 157 14.99 -13.32 -3.41
C GLY A 157 15.43 -14.17 -2.20
N ARG A 158 14.93 -13.92 -1.00
CA ARG A 158 15.21 -14.64 0.27
C ARG A 158 16.66 -14.57 0.75
N LYS A 159 17.37 -13.53 0.40
CA LYS A 159 18.75 -13.25 0.85
C LYS A 159 19.03 -11.76 0.69
N GLY A 160 20.09 -11.28 1.34
CA GLY A 160 20.51 -9.89 1.26
C GLY A 160 19.88 -9.03 2.35
N THR A 161 19.86 -7.72 2.13
CA THR A 161 19.39 -6.73 3.09
C THR A 161 18.17 -6.00 2.58
N ILE A 162 17.18 -5.86 3.45
CA ILE A 162 16.08 -4.93 3.24
C ILE A 162 16.41 -3.65 3.98
N THR A 163 16.52 -2.53 3.27
CA THR A 163 16.91 -1.24 3.83
C THR A 163 15.74 -0.27 3.80
N ILE A 164 15.44 0.33 4.96
CA ILE A 164 14.52 1.49 5.06
C ILE A 164 15.38 2.72 5.28
N ARG A 165 15.27 3.72 4.39
CA ARG A 165 15.97 4.99 4.51
C ARG A 165 14.98 6.14 4.57
N VAL A 166 15.23 7.11 5.44
CA VAL A 166 14.43 8.34 5.54
C VAL A 166 15.33 9.54 5.25
N LYS A 167 14.97 10.29 4.22
CA LYS A 167 15.76 11.41 3.69
C LYS A 167 15.28 12.76 4.21
N PRO A 168 16.16 13.80 4.18
CA PRO A 168 15.82 15.15 4.66
C PRO A 168 14.68 15.82 3.86
N ASP A 169 14.49 15.44 2.59
CA ASP A 169 13.43 15.95 1.71
C ASP A 169 12.06 15.26 1.91
N ALA A 170 11.87 14.62 3.07
CA ALA A 170 10.68 13.85 3.42
C ALA A 170 10.41 12.66 2.47
N ALA A 171 11.45 12.07 1.89
CA ALA A 171 11.36 10.84 1.15
C ALA A 171 11.64 9.63 2.06
N VAL A 172 10.79 8.60 1.92
CA VAL A 172 11.00 7.28 2.54
C VAL A 172 11.32 6.30 1.43
N VAL A 173 12.45 5.63 1.56
CA VAL A 173 12.95 4.66 0.59
C VAL A 173 12.97 3.27 1.22
N VAL A 174 12.46 2.29 0.50
CA VAL A 174 12.56 0.87 0.86
C VAL A 174 13.25 0.15 -0.29
N GLU A 175 14.40 -0.45 -0.01
CA GLU A 175 15.24 -1.15 -0.98
C GLU A 175 15.34 -2.64 -0.64
N ASP A 176 15.34 -3.48 -1.67
CA ASP A 176 15.66 -4.90 -1.59
C ASP A 176 16.75 -5.27 -2.60
N GLU A 177 17.33 -6.46 -2.46
CA GLU A 177 18.35 -7.01 -3.36
C GLU A 177 17.78 -8.13 -4.25
N GLY A 178 16.50 -8.05 -4.59
CA GLY A 178 15.81 -9.06 -5.41
C GLY A 178 16.00 -8.91 -6.91
N ALA A 179 15.04 -9.40 -7.67
CA ALA A 179 15.07 -9.33 -9.13
C ALA A 179 14.70 -7.95 -9.71
N GLY A 180 14.25 -7.02 -8.84
CA GLY A 180 13.79 -5.70 -9.26
C GLY A 180 12.46 -5.73 -10.05
N VAL A 181 12.11 -4.56 -10.59
CA VAL A 181 10.90 -4.36 -11.40
C VAL A 181 11.29 -3.90 -12.81
N PRO A 182 10.90 -4.64 -13.87
CA PRO A 182 11.17 -4.25 -15.25
C PRO A 182 10.61 -2.86 -15.56
N PRO A 183 11.35 -2.02 -16.33
CA PRO A 183 10.95 -0.62 -16.60
C PRO A 183 9.55 -0.47 -17.19
N ASP A 184 9.15 -1.38 -18.08
CA ASP A 184 7.85 -1.43 -18.75
C ASP A 184 6.68 -1.76 -17.81
N GLN A 185 6.98 -2.31 -16.63
CA GLN A 185 5.97 -2.73 -15.65
C GLN A 185 5.89 -1.81 -14.42
N ARG A 186 6.80 -0.85 -14.28
CA ARG A 186 6.91 0.02 -13.10
C ARG A 186 5.68 0.88 -12.80
N SER A 187 4.94 1.28 -13.82
CA SER A 187 3.65 1.98 -13.62
C SER A 187 2.51 1.01 -13.28
N ALA A 188 2.50 -0.14 -13.94
CA ALA A 188 1.41 -1.11 -13.84
C ALA A 188 1.37 -1.87 -12.50
N ILE A 189 2.51 -1.98 -11.77
CA ILE A 189 2.53 -2.67 -10.47
C ILE A 189 1.69 -2.00 -9.38
N PHE A 190 1.31 -0.75 -9.55
CA PHE A 190 0.44 -0.02 -8.63
C PHE A 190 -1.05 -0.20 -8.95
N GLU A 191 -1.39 -0.79 -10.11
CA GLU A 191 -2.77 -1.13 -10.45
C GLU A 191 -3.31 -2.21 -9.51
N PRO A 192 -4.58 -2.12 -9.07
CA PRO A 192 -5.17 -3.13 -8.20
C PRO A 192 -5.19 -4.50 -8.88
N PHE A 193 -4.90 -5.55 -8.11
CA PHE A 193 -4.86 -6.96 -8.57
C PHE A 193 -3.76 -7.26 -9.60
N ARG A 194 -2.84 -6.34 -9.84
CA ARG A 194 -1.71 -6.56 -10.76
C ARG A 194 -0.62 -7.39 -10.11
N ARG A 195 -0.07 -8.34 -10.86
CA ARG A 195 1.03 -9.23 -10.45
C ARG A 195 2.03 -9.33 -11.58
N LEU A 196 3.33 -9.31 -11.26
CA LEU A 196 4.39 -9.42 -12.27
C LEU A 196 4.50 -10.85 -12.81
N ARG A 197 4.28 -11.84 -11.96
CA ARG A 197 4.34 -13.27 -12.32
C ARG A 197 3.12 -14.00 -11.77
N ALA A 198 2.56 -14.93 -12.53
CA ALA A 198 1.40 -15.73 -12.12
C ALA A 198 1.64 -16.56 -10.84
N ARG A 199 2.90 -16.86 -10.53
CA ARG A 199 3.32 -17.63 -9.34
C ARG A 199 3.67 -16.77 -8.12
N ASP A 200 3.63 -15.44 -8.24
CA ASP A 200 3.94 -14.56 -7.10
C ASP A 200 2.93 -14.76 -5.97
N ARG A 201 3.45 -14.82 -4.74
CA ARG A 201 2.60 -14.86 -3.54
C ARG A 201 2.04 -13.47 -3.30
N GLY A 202 0.72 -13.35 -3.12
CA GLY A 202 0.05 -12.06 -2.89
C GLY A 202 -1.06 -11.80 -3.90
N VAL A 203 -1.87 -10.76 -3.64
CA VAL A 203 -3.11 -10.47 -4.40
C VAL A 203 -2.95 -9.26 -5.30
N GLY A 204 -1.83 -8.55 -5.18
CA GLY A 204 -1.61 -7.34 -5.96
C GLY A 204 -2.39 -6.11 -5.45
N LEU A 205 -2.73 -6.08 -4.16
CA LEU A 205 -3.39 -4.91 -3.54
C LEU A 205 -2.43 -4.06 -2.69
N GLY A 206 -1.32 -4.62 -2.20
CA GLY A 206 -0.40 -3.92 -1.29
C GLY A 206 0.20 -2.66 -1.89
N LEU A 207 0.70 -2.72 -3.13
CA LEU A 207 1.29 -1.56 -3.81
C LEU A 207 0.21 -0.55 -4.24
N ASN A 208 -0.98 -1.00 -4.61
CA ASN A 208 -2.12 -0.11 -4.86
C ASN A 208 -2.49 0.67 -3.58
N LEU A 209 -2.54 0.00 -2.43
CA LEU A 209 -2.78 0.64 -1.13
C LEU A 209 -1.70 1.69 -0.81
N VAL A 210 -0.42 1.40 -1.09
CA VAL A 210 0.67 2.38 -0.94
C VAL A 210 0.41 3.60 -1.80
N GLN A 211 0.05 3.41 -3.06
CA GLN A 211 -0.23 4.52 -3.98
C GLN A 211 -1.40 5.39 -3.49
N GLU A 212 -2.51 4.79 -3.09
CA GLU A 212 -3.68 5.48 -2.54
C GLU A 212 -3.32 6.30 -1.29
N ILE A 213 -2.58 5.70 -0.34
CA ILE A 213 -2.14 6.40 0.86
C ILE A 213 -1.26 7.61 0.50
N VAL A 214 -0.27 7.40 -0.36
CA VAL A 214 0.66 8.46 -0.75
C VAL A 214 -0.06 9.60 -1.49
N GLN A 215 -1.00 9.29 -2.39
CA GLN A 215 -1.81 10.30 -3.08
C GLN A 215 -2.71 11.09 -2.13
N LEU A 216 -3.33 10.44 -1.15
CA LEU A 216 -4.12 11.12 -0.11
C LEU A 216 -3.28 12.08 0.72
N HIS A 217 -1.98 11.79 0.87
CA HIS A 217 -1.00 12.67 1.52
C HIS A 217 -0.36 13.68 0.54
N ARG A 218 -0.89 13.83 -0.69
CA ARG A 218 -0.36 14.70 -1.75
C ARG A 218 1.11 14.42 -2.08
N GLY A 219 1.52 13.16 -1.91
CA GLY A 219 2.84 12.67 -2.24
C GLY A 219 2.87 11.95 -3.58
N GLN A 220 4.03 11.38 -3.88
CA GLN A 220 4.28 10.55 -5.03
C GLN A 220 5.02 9.28 -4.62
N VAL A 221 4.67 8.14 -5.20
CA VAL A 221 5.44 6.90 -5.07
C VAL A 221 5.99 6.49 -6.43
N VAL A 222 7.25 6.08 -6.44
CA VAL A 222 7.95 5.59 -7.63
C VAL A 222 8.74 4.34 -7.29
N VAL A 223 9.03 3.53 -8.31
CA VAL A 223 9.95 2.40 -8.20
C VAL A 223 11.07 2.55 -9.22
N THR A 224 12.29 2.33 -8.77
CA THR A 224 13.52 2.32 -9.57
C THR A 224 14.31 1.06 -9.26
N GLU A 225 15.43 0.89 -9.90
CA GLU A 225 16.41 -0.15 -9.58
C GLU A 225 17.25 0.30 -8.38
N ALA A 226 17.48 -0.60 -7.41
CA ALA A 226 18.36 -0.36 -6.29
C ALA A 226 19.82 -0.41 -6.73
N SER A 227 20.73 0.29 -6.03
CA SER A 227 22.17 0.35 -6.35
C SER A 227 22.86 -1.01 -6.31
N GLY A 228 22.37 -1.93 -5.47
CA GLY A 228 22.84 -3.32 -5.34
C GLY A 228 22.09 -4.32 -6.23
N GLY A 229 21.28 -3.88 -7.17
CA GLY A 229 20.23 -4.67 -7.84
C GLY A 229 18.96 -4.72 -6.97
N GLY A 230 17.85 -5.25 -7.52
CA GLY A 230 16.58 -5.31 -6.81
C GLY A 230 15.69 -4.08 -7.01
N ALA A 231 14.66 -3.94 -6.18
CA ALA A 231 13.72 -2.83 -6.28
C ALA A 231 14.01 -1.74 -5.23
N CYS A 232 13.88 -0.49 -5.67
CA CYS A 232 13.96 0.69 -4.82
C CYS A 232 12.63 1.45 -4.90
N PHE A 233 11.79 1.32 -3.88
CA PHE A 233 10.54 2.05 -3.76
C PHE A 233 10.76 3.35 -2.99
N THR A 234 10.38 4.48 -3.57
CA THR A 234 10.49 5.80 -2.95
C THR A 234 9.12 6.45 -2.82
N MET A 235 8.68 6.71 -1.59
CA MET A 235 7.54 7.55 -1.26
C MET A 235 8.04 8.94 -0.92
N LYS A 236 7.59 9.97 -1.61
CA LYS A 236 7.98 11.36 -1.39
C LYS A 236 6.76 12.19 -0.97
N PHE A 237 6.93 12.96 0.10
CA PHE A 237 5.90 13.82 0.66
C PHE A 237 6.36 15.29 0.67
N ALA A 238 5.41 16.21 0.79
CA ALA A 238 5.75 17.60 1.11
C ALA A 238 6.17 17.67 2.59
N ALA A 239 7.39 18.14 2.85
CA ALA A 239 7.83 18.39 4.21
C ALA A 239 6.89 19.41 4.88
N ALA A 240 6.41 19.11 6.09
CA ALA A 240 5.70 20.10 6.86
C ALA A 240 6.69 21.21 7.24
N SER A 241 6.38 22.47 6.88
CA SER A 241 7.11 23.59 7.45
C SER A 241 6.93 23.52 8.97
N ILE A 242 7.98 23.12 9.67
CA ILE A 242 8.01 23.22 11.13
C ILE A 242 8.17 24.73 11.39
N MET A 243 7.05 25.39 11.69
CA MET A 243 7.16 26.67 12.38
C MET A 243 7.78 26.38 13.75
N PRO A 244 8.85 27.10 14.13
CA PRO A 244 9.55 26.93 15.39
C PRO A 244 8.66 27.19 16.60
#